data_cde08e63922e6234fc6179c2cf08b164
#
_entry.id   cde08e63922e6234fc6179c2cf08b164
#
_cell.length_a   1.000
_cell.length_b   1.000
_cell.length_c   1.000
_cell.angle_alpha   90.00
_cell.angle_beta   90.00
_cell.angle_gamma   90.00
#
_symmetry.space_group_name_H-M   'P 1'
#
loop_
_entity.id
_entity.type
_entity.pdbx_description
1 polymer ?
#
loop_
_entity_poly.entity_id
_entity_poly.type
_entity_poly.pdbx_seq_one_letter_code
_entity_poly.pdbx_strand_id
1 'polypeptide(L)'
;GCXSGLDAVAEGAEMIEDGRADVVIAGATDAPISPITVACFDAIKATSPNNDDPAHASRPFDASRDGFVLDEGATVFVLEPADEARRRGAHIYCEIAGYAQRSNAYHMTGLKADGLEMAEAIRVAMGRARLAPEDI
;
A
#
# COMPACT_ATOMS: atom_id res chain seq x y z
N GLY A 1 4.41 -8.13 5.66
CA GLY A 1 4.04 -8.36 4.29
C GLY A 1 3.97 -7.10 3.47
N CYS A 2 3.50 -7.30 2.26
CA CYS A 2 3.53 -6.26 1.22
C CYS A 2 2.77 -4.97 1.55
N UNK A 3 1.88 -4.91 2.23
CA UNK A 3 1.19 -3.86 2.49
C UNK A 3 1.52 -3.18 3.63
N SER A 4 2.54 -3.54 4.24
CA SER A 4 2.86 -2.96 5.54
C SER A 4 3.21 -1.47 5.49
N GLY A 5 3.62 -0.96 4.35
CA GLY A 5 3.81 0.49 4.19
C GLY A 5 2.50 1.25 4.36
N LEU A 6 1.44 0.76 3.76
CA LEU A 6 0.11 1.35 3.95
C LEU A 6 -0.35 1.20 5.40
N ASP A 7 -0.05 0.05 6.02
CA ASP A 7 -0.37 -0.17 7.44
C ASP A 7 0.33 0.85 8.33
N ALA A 8 1.61 1.14 8.04
CA ALA A 8 2.38 2.12 8.82
C ALA A 8 1.75 3.51 8.74
N VAL A 9 1.32 3.91 7.54
CA VAL A 9 0.67 5.21 7.36
C VAL A 9 -0.68 5.25 8.09
N ALA A 10 -1.46 4.17 8.00
CA ALA A 10 -2.75 4.08 8.69
C ALA A 10 -2.56 4.14 10.21
N GLU A 11 -1.58 3.39 10.74
CA GLU A 11 -1.29 3.43 12.18
C GLU A 11 -0.86 4.83 12.62
N GLY A 12 -0.02 5.48 11.81
CA GLY A 12 0.41 6.86 12.11
C GLY A 12 -0.77 7.82 12.17
N ALA A 13 -1.70 7.68 11.23
CA ALA A 13 -2.91 8.51 11.22
C ALA A 13 -3.76 8.24 12.48
N GLU A 14 -3.91 6.97 12.84
CA GLU A 14 -4.69 6.60 14.01
C GLU A 14 -4.06 7.14 15.30
N MET A 15 -2.73 7.14 15.41
CA MET A 15 -2.04 7.71 16.56
C MET A 15 -2.39 9.19 16.74
N ILE A 16 -2.46 9.93 15.63
CA ILE A 16 -2.83 11.36 15.67
C ILE A 16 -4.31 11.51 16.03
N GLU A 17 -5.19 10.73 15.39
CA GLU A 17 -6.63 10.79 15.65
C GLU A 17 -6.96 10.49 17.12
N ASP A 18 -6.21 9.56 17.74
CA ASP A 18 -6.40 9.17 19.12
C ASP A 18 -5.72 10.14 20.11
N GLY A 19 -5.00 11.13 19.63
CA GLY A 19 -4.29 12.06 20.50
C GLY A 19 -3.03 11.49 21.12
N ARG A 20 -2.51 10.39 20.58
CA ARG A 20 -1.29 9.75 21.10
C ARG A 20 -0.03 10.43 20.58
N ALA A 21 -0.14 11.19 19.49
CA ALA A 21 0.99 11.92 18.91
C ALA A 21 0.48 13.15 18.17
N ASP A 22 1.31 14.17 18.11
CA ASP A 22 0.99 15.40 17.37
C ASP A 22 1.59 15.36 15.96
N VAL A 23 2.71 14.67 15.79
CA VAL A 23 3.37 14.51 14.50
C VAL A 23 3.90 13.08 14.45
N VAL A 24 3.69 12.41 13.31
CA VAL A 24 4.20 11.05 13.11
C VAL A 24 4.95 11.01 11.79
N ILE A 25 6.10 10.36 11.79
CA ILE A 25 6.84 10.06 10.56
C ILE A 25 6.54 8.60 10.23
N ALA A 26 5.90 8.36 9.10
CA ALA A 26 5.45 7.03 8.71
C ALA A 26 5.74 6.75 7.25
N GLY A 27 6.06 5.51 6.93
CA GLY A 27 6.33 5.14 5.56
C GLY A 27 6.96 3.76 5.47
N ALA A 28 7.64 3.51 4.37
CA ALA A 28 8.26 2.22 4.14
C ALA A 28 9.52 2.36 3.29
N THR A 29 10.39 1.40 3.44
CA THR A 29 11.58 1.29 2.59
C THR A 29 11.84 -0.19 2.32
N ASP A 30 12.28 -0.50 1.14
CA ASP A 30 12.63 -1.87 0.77
C ASP A 30 13.77 -1.83 -0.24
N ALA A 31 14.79 -2.66 -0.01
CA ALA A 31 15.91 -2.82 -0.94
C ALA A 31 16.18 -4.32 -1.08
N PRO A 32 15.26 -5.05 -1.73
CA PRO A 32 15.29 -6.51 -1.70
C PRO A 32 16.08 -7.15 -2.85
N ILE A 33 16.64 -6.38 -3.79
CA ILE A 33 17.23 -6.99 -4.99
C ILE A 33 18.57 -7.63 -4.64
N SER A 34 18.51 -8.91 -4.34
CA SER A 34 19.67 -9.74 -4.05
C SER A 34 19.41 -11.15 -4.58
N PRO A 35 20.45 -11.93 -4.87
CA PRO A 35 20.22 -13.29 -5.39
C PRO A 35 19.34 -14.16 -4.50
N ILE A 36 19.50 -14.07 -3.19
CA ILE A 36 18.72 -14.90 -2.27
C ILE A 36 17.23 -14.47 -2.27
N THR A 37 16.96 -13.18 -2.31
CA THR A 37 15.58 -12.71 -2.33
C THR A 37 14.88 -13.12 -3.63
N VAL A 38 15.58 -12.96 -4.77
CA VAL A 38 15.04 -13.38 -6.06
C VAL A 38 14.77 -14.89 -6.04
N ALA A 39 15.71 -15.68 -5.54
CA ALA A 39 15.54 -17.13 -5.47
C ALA A 39 14.33 -17.52 -4.61
N CYS A 40 14.11 -16.82 -3.50
CA CYS A 40 12.97 -17.11 -2.63
C CYS A 40 11.64 -16.84 -3.34
N PHE A 41 11.52 -15.72 -4.05
CA PHE A 41 10.30 -15.41 -4.78
C PHE A 41 10.14 -16.32 -6.01
N ASP A 42 11.22 -16.70 -6.65
CA ASP A 42 11.17 -17.69 -7.75
C ASP A 42 10.66 -19.03 -7.23
N ALA A 43 11.08 -19.43 -6.03
CA ALA A 43 10.68 -20.71 -5.45
C ALA A 43 9.17 -20.83 -5.29
N ILE A 44 8.49 -19.73 -5.02
CA ILE A 44 7.02 -19.72 -4.91
C ILE A 44 6.35 -19.33 -6.23
N LYS A 45 7.10 -19.26 -7.31
CA LYS A 45 6.59 -18.97 -8.66
C LYS A 45 5.88 -17.62 -8.74
N ALA A 46 6.39 -16.61 -8.02
CA ALA A 46 5.73 -15.30 -7.93
C ALA A 46 6.27 -14.29 -8.93
N THR A 47 7.49 -14.50 -9.46
CA THR A 47 8.15 -13.51 -10.31
C THR A 47 7.89 -13.78 -11.80
N SER A 48 7.89 -12.70 -12.58
CA SER A 48 7.75 -12.78 -14.02
C SER A 48 9.00 -13.46 -14.63
N PRO A 49 8.84 -14.44 -15.52
CA PRO A 49 9.96 -15.02 -16.24
C PRO A 49 10.33 -14.27 -17.52
N ASN A 50 9.72 -13.13 -17.79
CA ASN A 50 9.90 -12.40 -19.03
C ASN A 50 11.24 -11.66 -19.07
N ASN A 51 12.30 -12.40 -19.36
CA ASN A 51 13.65 -11.85 -19.50
C ASN A 51 13.97 -11.39 -20.93
N ASP A 52 13.06 -11.66 -21.87
CA ASP A 52 13.26 -11.23 -23.27
C ASP A 52 12.93 -9.76 -23.44
N ASP A 53 12.01 -9.22 -22.62
CA ASP A 53 11.63 -7.81 -22.69
C ASP A 53 11.46 -7.29 -21.26
N PRO A 54 12.58 -7.14 -20.53
CA PRO A 54 12.49 -6.78 -19.11
C PRO A 54 11.88 -5.41 -18.85
N ALA A 55 12.00 -4.49 -19.79
CA ALA A 55 11.46 -3.14 -19.63
C ALA A 55 9.92 -3.14 -19.54
N HIS A 56 9.27 -4.17 -20.10
CA HIS A 56 7.82 -4.28 -20.08
C HIS A 56 7.33 -5.51 -19.32
N ALA A 57 8.17 -6.11 -18.49
CA ALA A 57 7.80 -7.28 -17.71
C ALA A 57 6.82 -6.92 -16.57
N SER A 58 7.00 -5.76 -15.94
CA SER A 58 6.06 -5.28 -14.93
C SER A 58 4.87 -4.63 -15.66
N ARG A 59 3.69 -5.25 -15.52
CA ARG A 59 2.49 -4.78 -16.23
C ARG A 59 1.24 -5.00 -15.38
N PRO A 60 1.10 -4.26 -14.25
CA PRO A 60 -0.05 -4.43 -13.36
C PRO A 60 -1.37 -4.23 -14.09
N PHE A 61 -2.34 -5.06 -13.77
CA PHE A 61 -3.69 -5.08 -14.34
C PHE A 61 -3.77 -5.52 -15.80
N ASP A 62 -2.64 -5.77 -16.46
CA ASP A 62 -2.64 -6.26 -17.83
C ASP A 62 -3.07 -7.72 -17.86
N ALA A 63 -3.82 -8.11 -18.89
CA ALA A 63 -4.29 -9.49 -19.02
C ALA A 63 -3.15 -10.48 -19.22
N SER A 64 -2.03 -10.04 -19.78
CA SER A 64 -0.87 -10.89 -20.05
C SER A 64 0.18 -10.87 -18.95
N ARG A 65 -0.10 -10.26 -17.80
CA ARG A 65 0.86 -10.22 -16.68
C ARG A 65 1.17 -11.64 -16.21
N ASP A 66 2.41 -11.88 -15.88
CA ASP A 66 2.88 -13.23 -15.55
C ASP A 66 3.69 -13.32 -14.28
N GLY A 67 3.61 -12.31 -13.43
CA GLY A 67 4.32 -12.29 -12.15
C GLY A 67 4.83 -10.89 -11.84
N PHE A 68 5.40 -10.72 -10.66
CA PHE A 68 5.91 -9.41 -10.32
C PHE A 68 7.41 -9.29 -10.63
N VAL A 69 7.88 -8.05 -10.67
CA VAL A 69 9.27 -7.69 -10.92
C VAL A 69 9.76 -6.97 -9.66
N LEU A 70 10.80 -7.49 -9.04
CA LEU A 70 11.32 -6.90 -7.81
C LEU A 70 11.89 -5.52 -8.08
N ASP A 71 11.62 -4.61 -7.16
CA ASP A 71 12.08 -3.23 -7.26
C ASP A 71 12.55 -2.77 -5.88
N GLU A 72 13.12 -1.59 -5.82
CA GLU A 72 13.60 -0.98 -4.58
C GLU A 72 13.06 0.42 -4.48
N GLY A 73 12.82 0.88 -3.26
CA GLY A 73 12.35 2.22 -3.06
C GLY A 73 12.10 2.55 -1.61
N ALA A 74 11.86 3.82 -1.36
CA ALA A 74 11.52 4.31 -0.02
C ALA A 74 10.64 5.54 -0.15
N THR A 75 9.63 5.62 0.69
CA THR A 75 8.79 6.81 0.80
C THR A 75 8.42 7.01 2.26
N VAL A 76 8.57 8.23 2.73
CA VAL A 76 8.26 8.59 4.11
C VAL A 76 7.42 9.85 4.11
N PHE A 77 6.38 9.87 4.91
CA PHE A 77 5.49 11.01 5.07
C PHE A 77 5.60 11.59 6.47
N VAL A 78 5.44 12.89 6.57
CA VAL A 78 5.22 13.57 7.85
C VAL A 78 3.71 13.76 7.96
N LEU A 79 3.11 13.16 8.98
CA LEU A 79 1.67 13.22 9.23
C LEU A 79 1.42 14.15 10.41
N GLU A 80 0.42 15.01 10.30
CA GLU A 80 0.03 15.89 11.39
C GLU A 80 -1.45 16.26 11.25
N PRO A 81 -2.08 16.77 12.32
CA PRO A 81 -3.48 17.21 12.21
C PRO A 81 -3.63 18.28 11.14
N ALA A 82 -4.67 18.17 10.33
CA ALA A 82 -4.87 19.08 9.20
C ALA A 82 -4.96 20.54 9.62
N ASP A 83 -5.65 20.81 10.75
CA ASP A 83 -5.80 22.18 11.26
C ASP A 83 -4.44 22.77 11.69
N GLU A 84 -3.58 21.97 12.31
CA GLU A 84 -2.23 22.43 12.69
C GLU A 84 -1.37 22.69 11.46
N ALA A 85 -1.44 21.81 10.46
CA ALA A 85 -0.71 22.02 9.22
C ALA A 85 -1.12 23.32 8.54
N ARG A 86 -2.44 23.59 8.50
CA ARG A 86 -2.96 24.84 7.93
C ARG A 86 -2.50 26.04 8.75
N ARG A 87 -2.58 25.94 10.09
CA ARG A 87 -2.22 27.03 10.99
C ARG A 87 -0.77 27.48 10.78
N ARG A 88 0.15 26.54 10.58
CA ARG A 88 1.57 26.89 10.39
C ARG A 88 1.95 27.15 8.92
N GLY A 89 0.99 27.11 8.00
CA GLY A 89 1.23 27.37 6.59
C GLY A 89 1.98 26.26 5.87
N ALA A 90 1.83 25.02 6.32
CA ALA A 90 2.53 23.89 5.72
C ALA A 90 1.97 23.59 4.31
N HIS A 91 2.83 23.08 3.44
CA HIS A 91 2.38 22.53 2.17
C HIS A 91 1.72 21.19 2.45
N ILE A 92 0.44 21.06 2.10
CA ILE A 92 -0.34 19.86 2.34
C ILE A 92 -0.50 19.13 1.00
N TYR A 93 0.04 17.93 0.88
CA TYR A 93 -0.12 17.11 -0.33
C TYR A 93 -1.53 16.54 -0.43
N CYS A 94 -2.05 16.04 0.68
CA CYS A 94 -3.40 15.46 0.75
C CYS A 94 -3.78 15.24 2.21
N GLU A 95 -5.01 14.81 2.45
CA GLU A 95 -5.46 14.37 3.76
C GLU A 95 -5.66 12.87 3.72
N ILE A 96 -5.31 12.18 4.81
CA ILE A 96 -5.62 10.77 4.97
C ILE A 96 -7.05 10.70 5.51
N ALA A 97 -8.00 10.46 4.62
CA ALA A 97 -9.42 10.56 4.94
C ALA A 97 -10.01 9.24 5.43
N GLY A 98 -9.43 8.10 5.04
CA GLY A 98 -9.96 6.83 5.47
C GLY A 98 -9.03 5.69 5.10
N TYR A 99 -9.12 4.61 5.85
CA TYR A 99 -8.28 3.43 5.63
C TYR A 99 -8.98 2.21 6.22
N ALA A 100 -8.59 1.03 5.74
CA ALA A 100 -9.10 -0.23 6.24
C ALA A 100 -8.19 -1.36 5.80
N GLN A 101 -8.23 -2.45 6.54
CA GLN A 101 -7.45 -3.66 6.27
C GLN A 101 -8.38 -4.86 6.34
N ARG A 102 -8.15 -5.83 5.46
CA ARG A 102 -8.87 -7.10 5.49
C ARG A 102 -7.91 -8.21 5.08
N SER A 103 -8.19 -9.40 5.54
CA SER A 103 -7.41 -10.59 5.17
C SER A 103 -8.35 -11.63 4.57
N ASN A 104 -7.92 -12.30 3.52
CA ASN A 104 -8.75 -13.34 2.90
C ASN A 104 -8.41 -14.75 3.38
N ALA A 105 -7.24 -14.94 4.03
CA ALA A 105 -6.80 -16.25 4.53
C ALA A 105 -6.85 -17.34 3.45
N TYR A 106 -6.52 -16.96 2.22
CA TYR A 106 -6.68 -17.79 1.03
C TYR A 106 -5.35 -18.37 0.55
N HIS A 107 -4.36 -17.49 0.35
CA HIS A 107 -3.06 -17.88 -0.21
C HIS A 107 -2.03 -16.84 0.23
N MET A 108 -0.75 -17.23 0.30
CA MET A 108 0.31 -16.35 0.78
C MET A 108 0.47 -15.08 -0.09
N THR A 109 0.22 -15.18 -1.39
CA THR A 109 0.35 -14.04 -2.31
C THR A 109 -0.87 -13.82 -3.20
N GLY A 110 -1.74 -14.82 -3.34
CA GLY A 110 -2.86 -14.77 -4.26
C GLY A 110 -4.11 -14.15 -3.66
N LEU A 111 -4.87 -13.45 -4.47
CA LEU A 111 -6.14 -12.87 -4.09
C LEU A 111 -7.28 -13.78 -4.54
N LYS A 112 -8.35 -13.82 -3.75
CA LYS A 112 -9.54 -14.58 -4.13
C LYS A 112 -10.22 -13.91 -5.32
N ALA A 113 -10.68 -14.73 -6.26
CA ALA A 113 -11.29 -14.23 -7.48
C ALA A 113 -12.59 -13.46 -7.22
N ASP A 114 -13.31 -13.78 -6.12
CA ASP A 114 -14.56 -13.10 -5.81
C ASP A 114 -14.33 -11.66 -5.30
N GLY A 115 -13.13 -11.34 -4.82
CA GLY A 115 -12.78 -9.99 -4.42
C GLY A 115 -13.52 -9.45 -3.20
N LEU A 116 -14.18 -10.31 -2.42
CA LEU A 116 -15.08 -9.85 -1.35
C LEU A 116 -14.35 -9.10 -0.25
N GLU A 117 -13.18 -9.62 0.19
CA GLU A 117 -12.43 -8.93 1.25
C GLU A 117 -11.85 -7.61 0.78
N MET A 118 -11.40 -7.55 -0.48
CA MET A 118 -10.91 -6.31 -1.06
C MET A 118 -12.02 -5.27 -1.17
N ALA A 119 -13.19 -5.69 -1.66
CA ALA A 119 -14.35 -4.82 -1.74
C ALA A 119 -14.74 -4.29 -0.36
N GLU A 120 -14.70 -5.15 0.66
CA GLU A 120 -15.03 -4.74 2.02
C GLU A 120 -14.01 -3.71 2.56
N ALA A 121 -12.72 -3.92 2.28
CA ALA A 121 -11.70 -2.95 2.70
C ALA A 121 -11.97 -1.57 2.06
N ILE A 122 -12.26 -1.57 0.76
CA ILE A 122 -12.57 -0.33 0.04
C ILE A 122 -13.82 0.34 0.65
N ARG A 123 -14.88 -0.45 0.85
CA ARG A 123 -16.15 0.07 1.39
C ARG A 123 -15.95 0.71 2.77
N VAL A 124 -15.17 0.07 3.64
CA VAL A 124 -14.93 0.59 4.98
C VAL A 124 -14.07 1.85 4.93
N ALA A 125 -13.02 1.86 4.09
CA ALA A 125 -12.17 3.04 3.96
C ALA A 125 -12.98 4.24 3.43
N MET A 126 -13.82 4.01 2.42
CA MET A 126 -14.71 5.05 1.89
C MET A 126 -15.68 5.56 2.96
N GLY A 127 -16.25 4.63 3.74
CA GLY A 127 -17.17 5.00 4.81
C GLY A 127 -16.52 5.87 5.88
N ARG A 128 -15.29 5.54 6.26
CA ARG A 128 -14.52 6.37 7.20
C ARG A 128 -14.26 7.75 6.62
N ALA A 129 -13.97 7.81 5.32
CA ALA A 129 -13.71 9.06 4.62
C ALA A 129 -14.99 9.86 4.33
N ARG A 130 -16.16 9.25 4.50
CA ARG A 130 -17.46 9.82 4.14
C ARG A 130 -17.54 10.14 2.66
N LEU A 131 -17.00 9.25 1.84
CA LEU A 131 -16.99 9.40 0.38
C LEU A 131 -17.93 8.38 -0.26
N ALA A 132 -18.51 8.78 -1.38
CA ALA A 132 -19.31 7.90 -2.23
C ALA A 132 -18.43 7.33 -3.35
N PRO A 133 -18.87 6.25 -4.00
CA PRO A 133 -18.07 5.68 -5.12
C PRO A 133 -17.74 6.69 -6.22
N GLU A 134 -18.61 7.66 -6.42
CA GLU A 134 -18.44 8.68 -7.47
C GLU A 134 -17.31 9.66 -7.15
N ASP A 135 -16.83 9.65 -5.92
CA ASP A 135 -15.75 10.55 -5.48
C ASP A 135 -14.35 9.95 -5.70
N ILE A 136 -14.27 8.66 -6.13
CA ILE A 136 -13.01 7.94 -6.30
C ILE A 136 -12.58 7.93 -7.78
#